data_7ba1a96b27b120b009c52d5316a86559
#
_entry.id   7ba1a96b27b120b009c52d5316a86559
#
_cell.length_a   1.000
_cell.length_b   1.000
_cell.length_c   1.000
_cell.angle_alpha   90.00
_cell.angle_beta   90.00
_cell.angle_gamma   90.00
#
_symmetry.space_group_name_H-M   'P 1'
#
loop_
_entity.id
_entity.type
_entity.pdbx_description
1 polymer ?
#
loop_
_entity_poly.entity_id
_entity_poly.type
_entity_poly.pdbx_seq_one_letter_code
_entity_poly.pdbx_strand_id
1 'polypeptide(L)'
;MRATWARWATCALAISICMPALAGKKTNKSLADCTAFSQKEKGDDAFEMSVHNSCKAQVDCSISWKVVCAPESKKRRAVHAKSSTFTLLEGTEQTAEASAAVCGDEAWTIESVQWGCEPSKD
;
A
#
# COMPACT_ATOMS: atom_id res chain seq x y z
N MET A 1 -15.24 -54.84 20.13
CA MET A 1 -15.06 -54.46 19.89
C MET A 1 -14.70 -53.59 19.72
N ARG A 2 -14.46 -53.15 19.63
CA ARG A 2 -14.18 -52.46 19.35
C ARG A 2 -13.73 -51.42 19.22
N ALA A 3 -13.49 -51.12 19.21
CA ALA A 3 -13.17 -50.29 18.93
C ALA A 3 -12.62 -49.46 18.88
N THR A 4 -12.32 -49.07 18.77
CA THR A 4 -11.88 -48.39 18.55
C THR A 4 -11.34 -47.51 18.38
N TRP A 5 -11.28 -47.24 18.27
CA TRP A 5 -10.79 -46.51 18.03
C TRP A 5 -10.49 -45.49 17.82
N ALA A 6 -10.52 -45.22 17.64
CA ALA A 6 -10.31 -44.38 17.29
C ALA A 6 -9.71 -43.46 17.36
N ARG A 7 -9.44 -43.27 17.30
CA ARG A 7 -8.96 -42.55 17.24
C ARG A 7 -8.39 -41.54 16.87
N TRP A 8 -8.33 -41.27 16.72
CA TRP A 8 -7.81 -40.53 16.41
C TRP A 8 -7.58 -39.44 16.19
N ALA A 9 -7.74 -39.25 16.12
CA ALA A 9 -7.56 -38.41 15.74
C ALA A 9 -7.03 -37.52 15.70
N THR A 10 -6.83 -37.25 15.71
CA THR A 10 -6.39 -36.51 15.53
C THR A 10 -5.80 -35.60 15.21
N CYS A 11 -5.71 -35.27 15.00
CA CYS A 11 -5.17 -34.55 14.64
C CYS A 11 -4.89 -33.50 14.47
N ALA A 12 -4.98 -33.26 14.51
CA ALA A 12 -4.74 -32.36 14.19
C ALA A 12 -4.11 -31.52 14.10
N LEU A 13 -3.96 -31.43 14.07
CA LEU A 13 -3.43 -30.74 13.90
C LEU A 13 -2.97 -29.79 13.61
N ALA A 14 -3.04 -29.55 13.46
CA ALA A 14 -2.65 -28.79 13.10
C ALA A 14 -2.16 -27.91 12.95
N ILE A 15 -2.11 -27.70 12.91
CA ILE A 15 -1.66 -27.00 12.69
C ILE A 15 -1.22 -26.00 12.58
N SER A 16 -1.26 -25.78 12.56
CA SER A 16 -0.85 -24.94 12.38
C SER A 16 -0.23 -24.15 12.22
N ILE A 17 -0.11 -23.98 12.13
CA ILE A 17 0.55 -23.32 12.02
C ILE A 17 0.95 -22.44 11.55
N CYS A 18 0.86 -22.20 11.31
CA CYS A 18 1.36 -21.51 10.82
C CYS A 18 1.72 -20.50 10.80
N MET A 19 1.70 -20.28 10.86
CA MET A 19 2.11 -19.46 10.77
C MET A 19 2.81 -18.78 10.70
N PRO A 20 2.88 -18.74 10.69
CA PRO A 20 3.67 -18.04 10.84
C PRO A 20 4.24 -17.28 10.15
N ALA A 21 4.25 -17.32 9.83
CA ALA A 21 4.84 -16.78 9.30
C ALA A 21 5.00 -15.72 9.19
N LEU A 22 4.85 -15.66 9.27
CA LEU A 22 5.07 -14.92 9.20
C LEU A 22 5.76 -14.18 9.37
N ALA A 23 5.70 -14.23 9.49
CA ALA A 23 6.46 -13.61 9.93
C ALA A 23 7.39 -13.03 9.27
N GLY A 24 7.77 -13.17 9.10
CA GLY A 24 8.71 -12.72 8.55
C GLY A 24 9.00 -11.48 8.31
N LYS A 25 9.11 -10.92 7.99
CA LYS A 25 9.42 -9.89 7.68
C LYS A 25 9.51 -8.98 8.47
N LYS A 26 9.68 -8.90 8.99
CA LYS A 26 9.86 -8.16 9.85
C LYS A 26 10.70 -7.11 9.78
N THR A 27 11.47 -7.04 9.06
CA THR A 27 12.36 -6.00 9.03
C THR A 27 11.76 -4.71 8.80
N ASN A 28 10.87 -4.56 7.89
CA ASN A 28 10.31 -3.31 7.67
C ASN A 28 9.26 -3.04 8.58
N LYS A 29 9.01 -3.97 9.46
CA LYS A 29 8.04 -3.80 10.30
C LYS A 29 8.05 -2.62 11.14
N SER A 30 9.16 -2.18 11.57
CA SER A 30 9.17 -1.03 12.44
C SER A 30 8.60 0.19 11.75
N LEU A 31 8.84 0.36 10.48
CA LEU A 31 8.29 1.51 9.78
C LEU A 31 6.82 1.30 9.46
N ALA A 32 6.43 0.09 9.15
CA ALA A 32 5.04 -0.18 8.88
C ALA A 32 4.18 0.07 10.11
N ASP A 33 4.74 -0.09 11.31
CA ASP A 33 4.00 0.13 12.51
C ASP A 33 3.84 1.60 12.85
N CYS A 34 4.66 2.46 12.33
CA CYS A 34 4.64 3.86 12.70
C CYS A 34 4.40 4.80 11.54
N THR A 35 4.22 4.28 10.34
CA THR A 35 3.84 5.13 9.22
C THR A 35 2.45 4.72 8.76
N ALA A 36 1.69 5.67 8.25
CA ALA A 36 0.33 5.38 7.84
C ALA A 36 0.04 6.07 6.53
N PHE A 37 -0.71 5.40 5.68
CA PHE A 37 -1.08 5.92 4.37
C PHE A 37 -2.59 6.05 4.33
N SER A 38 -3.08 7.13 3.77
CA SER A 38 -4.50 7.30 3.57
C SER A 38 -4.75 7.92 2.21
N GLN A 39 -5.96 7.78 1.74
CA GLN A 39 -6.32 8.22 0.41
C GLN A 39 -7.75 8.67 0.46
N LYS A 40 -8.05 9.79 -0.16
CA LYS A 40 -9.42 10.27 -0.22
C LYS A 40 -9.65 11.01 -1.52
N GLU A 41 -10.89 11.09 -1.92
CA GLU A 41 -11.23 11.78 -3.13
C GLU A 41 -11.08 13.28 -2.94
N LYS A 42 -10.68 13.95 -4.01
CA LYS A 42 -10.53 15.37 -3.98
C LYS A 42 -11.09 15.90 -5.28
N GLY A 43 -12.25 16.52 -5.23
CA GLY A 43 -12.89 16.98 -6.44
C GLY A 43 -13.36 15.83 -7.30
N ASP A 44 -13.55 16.10 -8.57
CA ASP A 44 -14.09 15.12 -9.48
C ASP A 44 -13.04 14.33 -10.23
N ASP A 45 -11.80 14.75 -10.19
CA ASP A 45 -10.79 14.14 -11.03
C ASP A 45 -9.47 13.91 -10.32
N ALA A 46 -9.49 13.77 -9.00
CA ALA A 46 -8.24 13.60 -8.27
C ALA A 46 -8.46 12.85 -6.97
N PHE A 47 -7.39 12.27 -6.48
CA PHE A 47 -7.34 11.70 -5.15
C PHE A 47 -6.22 12.38 -4.40
N GLU A 48 -6.39 12.55 -3.10
CA GLU A 48 -5.33 13.05 -2.26
C GLU A 48 -4.77 11.88 -1.48
N MET A 49 -3.48 11.69 -1.53
CA MET A 49 -2.82 10.60 -0.83
C MET A 49 -1.92 11.22 0.24
N SER A 50 -1.93 10.67 1.42
CA SER A 50 -1.18 11.23 2.54
C SER A 50 -0.38 10.14 3.23
N VAL A 51 0.82 10.49 3.67
CA VAL A 51 1.63 9.60 4.48
C VAL A 51 1.98 10.35 5.74
N HIS A 52 1.77 9.70 6.88
CA HIS A 52 2.03 10.29 8.18
C HIS A 52 3.12 9.50 8.87
N ASN A 53 4.06 10.19 9.48
CA ASN A 53 5.17 9.57 10.18
C ASN A 53 4.99 9.71 11.69
N SER A 54 4.66 8.61 12.34
CA SER A 54 4.61 8.58 13.80
C SER A 54 5.85 7.93 14.38
N CYS A 55 6.82 7.61 13.52
CA CYS A 55 8.08 7.04 14.00
C CYS A 55 8.88 8.11 14.71
N LYS A 56 9.73 7.69 15.62
CA LYS A 56 10.54 8.66 16.32
C LYS A 56 11.68 9.16 15.49
N ALA A 57 11.92 8.57 14.35
CA ALA A 57 13.02 8.98 13.50
C ALA A 57 12.48 9.56 12.20
N GLN A 58 13.33 10.29 11.52
CA GLN A 58 13.02 10.84 10.21
C GLN A 58 13.00 9.72 9.20
N VAL A 59 12.06 9.75 8.27
CA VAL A 59 11.94 8.71 7.25
C VAL A 59 11.85 9.35 5.87
N ASP A 60 12.30 8.60 4.87
CA ASP A 60 12.18 8.99 3.48
C ASP A 60 11.10 8.13 2.88
N CYS A 61 10.10 8.76 2.30
CA CYS A 61 8.94 8.06 1.78
C CYS A 61 8.75 8.34 0.30
N SER A 62 8.05 7.46 -0.35
CA SER A 62 7.70 7.65 -1.74
C SER A 62 6.30 7.11 -1.99
N ILE A 63 5.61 7.72 -2.94
CA ILE A 63 4.32 7.26 -3.42
C ILE A 63 4.43 7.22 -4.93
N SER A 64 3.96 6.16 -5.55
CA SER A 64 3.91 6.10 -7.00
C SER A 64 2.55 5.61 -7.42
N TRP A 65 2.13 6.00 -8.60
CA TRP A 65 0.83 5.60 -9.12
C TRP A 65 0.82 5.77 -10.62
N LYS A 66 -0.23 5.28 -11.25
CA LYS A 66 -0.40 5.46 -12.68
C LYS A 66 -1.76 6.04 -12.95
N VAL A 67 -1.81 7.03 -13.81
CA VAL A 67 -3.06 7.62 -14.26
C VAL A 67 -3.32 7.00 -15.63
N VAL A 68 -4.44 6.30 -15.78
CA VAL A 68 -4.78 5.64 -17.02
C VAL A 68 -5.96 6.37 -17.64
N CYS A 69 -5.75 6.95 -18.80
CA CYS A 69 -6.79 7.67 -19.52
C CYS A 69 -7.43 6.73 -20.52
N ALA A 70 -8.73 6.83 -20.67
CA ALA A 70 -9.51 6.02 -21.60
C ALA A 70 -9.17 4.53 -21.45
N PRO A 71 -9.30 3.98 -20.24
CA PRO A 71 -8.86 2.61 -19.97
C PRO A 71 -9.57 1.56 -20.82
N GLU A 72 -10.75 1.88 -21.29
CA GLU A 72 -11.50 0.94 -22.10
C GLU A 72 -11.26 1.09 -23.59
N SER A 73 -10.46 2.04 -24.01
CA SER A 73 -10.23 2.31 -25.41
C SER A 73 -8.93 1.68 -25.85
N LYS A 74 -8.95 0.93 -26.93
CA LYS A 74 -7.72 0.34 -27.41
C LYS A 74 -6.86 1.37 -28.12
N LYS A 75 -7.47 2.40 -28.67
CA LYS A 75 -6.71 3.38 -29.42
C LYS A 75 -6.26 4.57 -28.62
N ARG A 76 -7.03 4.94 -27.62
CA ARG A 76 -6.72 6.15 -26.89
C ARG A 76 -6.21 5.92 -25.46
N ARG A 77 -6.09 4.66 -25.09
CA ARG A 77 -5.63 4.36 -23.74
C ARG A 77 -4.21 4.88 -23.57
N ALA A 78 -4.00 5.65 -22.56
CA ALA A 78 -2.69 6.20 -22.25
C ALA A 78 -2.39 6.05 -20.78
N VAL A 79 -1.16 5.72 -20.46
CA VAL A 79 -0.76 5.50 -19.07
C VAL A 79 0.31 6.52 -18.71
N HIS A 80 0.09 7.24 -17.63
CA HIS A 80 1.02 8.25 -17.17
C HIS A 80 1.52 7.83 -15.78
N ALA A 81 2.78 7.44 -15.70
CA ALA A 81 3.36 7.03 -14.42
C ALA A 81 3.80 8.27 -13.67
N LYS A 82 3.46 8.33 -12.39
CA LYS A 82 3.78 9.47 -11.55
C LYS A 82 4.38 8.99 -10.25
N SER A 83 5.16 9.83 -9.63
CA SER A 83 5.70 9.50 -8.32
C SER A 83 6.02 10.79 -7.57
N SER A 84 6.13 10.64 -6.27
CA SER A 84 6.48 11.75 -5.39
C SER A 84 7.33 11.18 -4.27
N THR A 85 8.41 11.87 -3.92
CA THR A 85 9.26 11.45 -2.82
C THR A 85 9.40 12.61 -1.86
N PHE A 86 9.53 12.29 -0.60
CA PHE A 86 9.64 13.33 0.41
C PHE A 86 10.21 12.75 1.70
N THR A 87 10.69 13.63 2.56
CA THR A 87 11.24 13.26 3.84
C THR A 87 10.29 13.76 4.92
N LEU A 88 9.97 12.90 5.87
CA LEU A 88 9.07 13.24 6.95
C LEU A 88 9.77 13.20 8.28
N LEU A 89 9.66 14.28 9.02
CA LEU A 89 10.14 14.33 10.38
C LEU A 89 9.09 13.69 11.27
N GLU A 90 9.48 13.37 12.49
CA GLU A 90 8.56 12.76 13.42
C GLU A 90 7.29 13.61 13.58
N GLY A 91 6.15 12.97 13.51
CA GLY A 91 4.87 13.64 13.72
C GLY A 91 4.36 14.43 12.52
N THR A 92 5.03 14.37 11.38
CA THR A 92 4.61 15.16 10.23
C THR A 92 3.93 14.31 9.18
N GLU A 93 3.25 14.97 8.29
CA GLU A 93 2.48 14.33 7.26
C GLU A 93 2.71 15.07 5.95
N GLN A 94 2.72 14.33 4.85
CA GLN A 94 2.88 14.93 3.54
C GLN A 94 1.80 14.36 2.63
N THR A 95 1.26 15.19 1.76
CA THR A 95 0.24 14.74 0.83
C THR A 95 0.75 14.85 -0.60
N ALA A 96 0.20 14.02 -1.45
CA ALA A 96 0.45 14.09 -2.87
C ALA A 96 -0.90 13.96 -3.56
N GLU A 97 -1.05 14.62 -4.67
CA GLU A 97 -2.32 14.60 -5.39
C GLU A 97 -2.17 13.78 -6.66
N ALA A 98 -3.02 12.80 -6.82
CA ALA A 98 -3.07 12.02 -8.05
C ALA A 98 -4.19 12.59 -8.89
N SER A 99 -3.85 13.40 -9.87
CA SER A 99 -4.84 14.11 -10.66
C SER A 99 -5.01 13.46 -12.03
N ALA A 100 -6.25 13.38 -12.48
CA ALA A 100 -6.55 12.86 -13.79
C ALA A 100 -6.79 13.99 -14.79
N ALA A 101 -6.37 15.21 -14.43
CA ALA A 101 -6.57 16.34 -15.34
C ALA A 101 -5.91 16.13 -16.69
N VAL A 102 -4.85 15.34 -16.74
CA VAL A 102 -4.16 15.08 -17.99
C VAL A 102 -5.08 14.32 -18.96
N CYS A 103 -6.12 13.67 -18.46
CA CYS A 103 -7.00 12.91 -19.30
C CYS A 103 -8.09 13.77 -19.97
N GLY A 104 -8.22 15.00 -19.53
CA GLY A 104 -9.25 15.87 -20.09
C GLY A 104 -10.63 15.31 -19.83
N ASP A 105 -11.42 15.19 -20.87
CA ASP A 105 -12.79 14.70 -20.74
C ASP A 105 -12.91 13.20 -20.82
N GLU A 106 -11.81 12.49 -20.98
CA GLU A 106 -11.89 11.04 -21.12
C GLU A 106 -12.03 10.37 -19.77
N ALA A 107 -12.57 9.18 -19.76
CA ALA A 107 -12.64 8.38 -18.55
C ALA A 107 -11.22 8.11 -18.05
N TRP A 108 -11.08 7.85 -16.78
CA TRP A 108 -9.76 7.65 -16.20
C TRP A 108 -9.86 6.73 -15.01
N THR A 109 -8.70 6.13 -14.70
CA THR A 109 -8.54 5.39 -13.45
C THR A 109 -7.17 5.70 -12.89
N ILE A 110 -7.03 5.58 -11.57
CA ILE A 110 -5.75 5.69 -10.91
C ILE A 110 -5.43 4.27 -10.45
N GLU A 111 -4.30 3.76 -10.90
CA GLU A 111 -3.94 2.37 -10.68
C GLU A 111 -2.54 2.22 -10.12
N SER A 112 -2.26 1.06 -9.59
CA SER A 112 -0.92 0.70 -9.15
C SER A 112 -0.38 1.67 -8.11
N VAL A 113 -1.20 2.05 -7.17
CA VAL A 113 -0.76 2.94 -6.11
C VAL A 113 0.14 2.15 -5.18
N GLN A 114 1.35 2.62 -4.99
CA GLN A 114 2.31 1.98 -4.10
C GLN A 114 2.96 3.04 -3.26
N TRP A 115 3.26 2.71 -2.03
CA TRP A 115 3.93 3.65 -1.15
C TRP A 115 4.84 2.90 -0.21
N GLY A 116 5.81 3.59 0.32
CA GLY A 116 6.69 2.99 1.29
C GLY A 116 7.60 4.04 1.89
N CYS A 117 8.14 3.72 3.03
CA CYS A 117 9.07 4.59 3.73
C CYS A 117 10.26 3.77 4.19
N GLU A 118 11.39 4.42 4.29
CA GLU A 118 12.59 3.78 4.80
C GLU A 118 13.29 4.77 5.70
N PRO A 119 14.15 4.32 6.59
CA PRO A 119 14.85 5.24 7.48
C PRO A 119 15.65 6.23 6.65
N SER A 120 15.61 7.48 7.06
CA SER A 120 16.38 8.50 6.38
C SER A 120 17.86 8.22 6.61
N LYS A 121 18.65 8.45 5.59
CA LYS A 121 20.06 8.20 5.71
C LYS A 121 20.83 9.27 6.41
N ASP A 122 20.21 10.33 6.70
CA ASP A 122 20.87 11.34 7.49
C ASP A 122 20.41 11.31 8.90
#